data_3c1bb4257ba56692f14e7863942ce29d
#
_entry.id   3c1bb4257ba56692f14e7863942ce29d
#
_cell.length_a   1.000
_cell.length_b   1.000
_cell.length_c   1.000
_cell.angle_alpha   90.00
_cell.angle_beta   90.00
_cell.angle_gamma   90.00
#
_symmetry.space_group_name_H-M   'P 1'
#
loop_
_entity.id
_entity.type
_entity.pdbx_description
1 polymer ?
#
loop_
_entity_poly.entity_id
_entity_poly.type
_entity_poly.pdbx_seq_one_letter_code
_entity_poly.pdbx_strand_id
1 'polypeptide(L)'
;YPGNAPVYPGNAPVYPGTMPGTDYADMQSAPQVAAPPRHGLAVASTCLGVIGSILCAIGLFAGVASVLASTGDSLEWALAPIGFFLTVAMFYILGGIMNIIGLVLGKAGRKRAQDPRYAKACTVGIWLNAVPMIVFLVAEIFAVLWLIGAN
;
A
#
# COMPACT_ATOMS: atom_id res chain seq x y z
N TYR A 1 -23.88 -29.25 -20.25
CA TYR A 1 -23.39 -27.87 -20.48
C TYR A 1 -22.41 -27.89 -21.63
N PRO A 2 -22.67 -27.23 -22.77
CA PRO A 2 -21.69 -27.10 -23.88
C PRO A 2 -20.69 -25.99 -23.47
N GLY A 3 -19.44 -26.39 -23.28
CA GLY A 3 -18.34 -25.48 -22.99
C GLY A 3 -17.97 -24.67 -24.24
N ASN A 4 -18.12 -23.36 -24.20
CA ASN A 4 -17.53 -22.44 -25.17
C ASN A 4 -16.02 -22.40 -24.96
N ALA A 5 -15.28 -23.16 -25.77
CA ALA A 5 -13.83 -22.99 -25.84
C ALA A 5 -13.54 -21.63 -26.49
N PRO A 6 -12.58 -20.86 -25.96
CA PRO A 6 -12.16 -19.59 -26.58
C PRO A 6 -11.54 -19.89 -27.96
N VAL A 7 -12.16 -19.37 -29.02
CA VAL A 7 -11.56 -19.39 -30.35
C VAL A 7 -10.41 -18.39 -30.36
N TYR A 8 -9.19 -18.88 -30.36
CA TYR A 8 -8.01 -18.07 -30.67
C TYR A 8 -8.01 -17.80 -32.18
N PRO A 9 -8.08 -16.54 -32.64
CA PRO A 9 -7.83 -16.23 -34.03
C PRO A 9 -6.37 -16.56 -34.34
N GLY A 10 -6.17 -17.59 -35.17
CA GLY A 10 -4.85 -17.99 -35.64
C GLY A 10 -4.18 -16.84 -36.37
N ASN A 11 -3.00 -16.43 -35.90
CA ASN A 11 -2.12 -15.55 -36.66
C ASN A 11 -1.56 -16.33 -37.85
N ALA A 12 -2.25 -16.20 -39.00
CA ALA A 12 -1.64 -16.55 -40.27
C ALA A 12 -0.62 -15.46 -40.64
N PRO A 13 0.63 -15.80 -40.98
CA PRO A 13 1.61 -14.81 -41.42
C PRO A 13 1.15 -14.21 -42.74
N VAL A 14 0.74 -12.95 -42.74
CA VAL A 14 0.46 -12.19 -43.92
C VAL A 14 1.79 -11.75 -44.54
N TYR A 15 2.16 -12.37 -45.64
CA TYR A 15 3.25 -11.89 -46.50
C TYR A 15 2.87 -10.53 -47.09
N PRO A 16 3.75 -9.53 -47.07
CA PRO A 16 3.50 -8.22 -47.64
C PRO A 16 3.54 -8.35 -49.19
N GLY A 17 2.39 -8.55 -49.77
CA GLY A 17 2.19 -8.26 -51.19
C GLY A 17 2.11 -6.76 -51.38
N THR A 18 3.03 -6.21 -52.16
CA THR A 18 3.04 -4.82 -52.60
C THR A 18 1.74 -4.46 -53.28
N MET A 19 0.85 -3.71 -52.58
CA MET A 19 -0.25 -3.00 -53.23
C MET A 19 0.07 -1.50 -53.23
N PRO A 20 0.01 -0.85 -54.41
CA PRO A 20 0.15 0.59 -54.52
C PRO A 20 -1.15 1.26 -54.06
N GLY A 21 -1.08 2.15 -53.07
CA GLY A 21 -2.17 3.09 -52.81
C GLY A 21 -3.00 2.83 -51.53
N THR A 22 -2.40 2.43 -50.44
CA THR A 22 -3.08 2.49 -49.13
C THR A 22 -2.66 3.76 -48.40
N ASP A 23 -3.64 4.64 -48.24
CA ASP A 23 -3.52 5.85 -47.42
C ASP A 23 -3.05 5.47 -46.01
N TYR A 24 -1.94 6.06 -45.58
CA TYR A 24 -1.38 5.87 -44.24
C TYR A 24 -2.31 6.35 -43.10
N ALA A 25 -3.43 6.95 -43.41
CA ALA A 25 -4.46 7.39 -42.47
C ALA A 25 -5.23 6.24 -41.80
N ASP A 26 -5.36 5.10 -42.46
CA ASP A 26 -6.13 3.96 -41.93
C ASP A 26 -5.35 3.04 -40.97
N MET A 27 -4.02 3.18 -40.90
CA MET A 27 -3.22 2.40 -39.93
C MET A 27 -3.30 2.91 -38.50
N GLN A 28 -3.87 4.08 -38.26
CA GLN A 28 -4.03 4.61 -36.88
C GLN A 28 -5.28 4.14 -36.16
N SER A 29 -6.17 3.45 -36.87
CA SER A 29 -7.41 2.90 -36.28
C SER A 29 -7.36 1.40 -35.97
N ALA A 30 -6.16 0.79 -35.95
CA ALA A 30 -6.01 -0.53 -35.35
C ALA A 30 -6.48 -0.47 -33.90
N PRO A 31 -7.46 -1.31 -33.46
CA PRO A 31 -7.90 -1.30 -32.08
C PRO A 31 -6.67 -1.52 -31.19
N GLN A 32 -6.29 -0.49 -30.43
CA GLN A 32 -5.24 -0.61 -29.43
C GLN A 32 -5.67 -1.74 -28.51
N VAL A 33 -5.01 -2.89 -28.62
CA VAL A 33 -5.16 -3.99 -27.68
C VAL A 33 -4.87 -3.38 -26.32
N ALA A 34 -5.92 -3.15 -25.55
CA ALA A 34 -5.82 -2.55 -24.23
C ALA A 34 -4.79 -3.36 -23.44
N ALA A 35 -3.69 -2.70 -23.04
CA ALA A 35 -2.67 -3.34 -22.24
C ALA A 35 -3.34 -4.02 -21.04
N PRO A 36 -3.01 -5.28 -20.73
CA PRO A 36 -3.66 -6.02 -19.65
C PRO A 36 -3.65 -5.19 -18.37
N PRO A 37 -4.75 -5.15 -17.61
CA PRO A 37 -4.87 -4.32 -16.44
C PRO A 37 -3.73 -4.66 -15.48
N ARG A 38 -2.90 -3.66 -15.15
CA ARG A 38 -1.75 -3.83 -14.26
C ARG A 38 -2.25 -3.94 -12.82
N HIS A 39 -2.67 -5.12 -12.41
CA HIS A 39 -3.10 -5.42 -11.04
C HIS A 39 -2.00 -5.20 -9.99
N GLY A 40 -0.74 -5.12 -10.42
CA GLY A 40 0.42 -5.00 -9.53
C GLY A 40 0.40 -3.82 -8.55
N LEU A 41 -0.14 -2.66 -8.96
CA LEU A 41 -0.19 -1.48 -8.07
C LEU A 41 -1.16 -1.67 -6.89
N ALA A 42 -2.30 -2.34 -7.11
CA ALA A 42 -3.26 -2.62 -6.04
C ALA A 42 -2.66 -3.63 -5.05
N VAL A 43 -2.05 -4.70 -5.56
CA VAL A 43 -1.40 -5.72 -4.73
C VAL A 43 -0.24 -5.11 -3.94
N ALA A 44 0.64 -4.34 -4.59
CA ALA A 44 1.76 -3.67 -3.93
C ALA A 44 1.29 -2.72 -2.82
N SER A 45 0.26 -1.90 -3.08
CA SER A 45 -0.33 -1.00 -2.07
C SER A 45 -0.88 -1.77 -0.87
N THR A 46 -1.58 -2.88 -1.10
CA THR A 46 -2.14 -3.72 -0.03
C THR A 46 -1.03 -4.40 0.78
N CYS A 47 -0.04 -4.99 0.12
CA CYS A 47 1.10 -5.62 0.80
C CYS A 47 1.87 -4.62 1.67
N LEU A 48 2.16 -3.42 1.15
CA LEU A 48 2.85 -2.38 1.91
C LEU A 48 2.04 -1.91 3.11
N GLY A 49 0.70 -1.80 2.96
CA GLY A 49 -0.19 -1.45 4.05
C GLY A 49 -0.19 -2.50 5.17
N VAL A 50 -0.23 -3.78 4.82
CA VAL A 50 -0.17 -4.87 5.80
C VAL A 50 1.18 -4.89 6.51
N ILE A 51 2.29 -4.83 5.78
CA ILE A 51 3.64 -4.84 6.36
C ILE A 51 3.86 -3.61 7.25
N GLY A 52 3.49 -2.43 6.78
CA GLY A 52 3.59 -1.19 7.55
C GLY A 52 2.78 -1.24 8.84
N SER A 53 1.55 -1.79 8.79
CA SER A 53 0.69 -1.95 9.97
C SER A 53 1.27 -2.93 10.98
N ILE A 54 1.85 -4.05 10.53
CA ILE A 54 2.51 -5.03 11.39
C ILE A 54 3.72 -4.40 12.09
N LEU A 55 4.55 -3.66 11.35
CA LEU A 55 5.72 -2.96 11.94
C LEU A 55 5.29 -1.98 13.01
N CYS A 56 4.26 -1.16 12.75
CA CYS A 56 3.73 -0.23 13.74
C CYS A 56 3.18 -0.96 14.99
N ALA A 57 2.45 -2.06 14.80
CA ALA A 57 1.93 -2.86 15.90
C ALA A 57 3.07 -3.46 16.76
N ILE A 58 4.12 -4.00 16.11
CA ILE A 58 5.31 -4.52 16.80
C ILE A 58 5.98 -3.40 17.62
N GLY A 59 6.14 -2.22 17.03
CA GLY A 59 6.73 -1.07 17.71
C GLY A 59 5.95 -0.66 18.96
N LEU A 60 4.64 -0.57 18.86
CA LEU A 60 3.77 -0.26 19.98
C LEU A 60 3.86 -1.33 21.08
N PHE A 61 3.82 -2.61 20.69
CA PHE A 61 3.91 -3.73 21.63
C PHE A 61 5.27 -3.75 22.36
N ALA A 62 6.36 -3.57 21.63
CA ALA A 62 7.71 -3.50 22.17
C ALA A 62 7.89 -2.28 23.10
N GLY A 63 7.32 -1.12 22.72
CA GLY A 63 7.32 0.07 23.56
C GLY A 63 6.58 -0.16 24.89
N VAL A 64 5.36 -0.71 24.83
CA VAL A 64 4.60 -1.05 26.05
C VAL A 64 5.34 -2.07 26.90
N ALA A 65 5.91 -3.10 26.29
CA ALA A 65 6.68 -4.11 27.01
C ALA A 65 7.91 -3.51 27.72
N SER A 66 8.59 -2.54 27.09
CA SER A 66 9.74 -1.86 27.72
C SER A 66 9.35 -1.07 28.96
N VAL A 67 8.19 -0.41 28.96
CA VAL A 67 7.66 0.30 30.14
C VAL A 67 7.27 -0.68 31.24
N LEU A 68 6.59 -1.78 30.89
CA LEU A 68 6.17 -2.80 31.87
C LEU A 68 7.37 -3.55 32.49
N ALA A 69 8.46 -3.69 31.73
CA ALA A 69 9.68 -4.35 32.22
C ALA A 69 10.52 -3.48 33.14
N SER A 70 10.35 -2.16 33.12
CA SER A 70 11.03 -1.21 34.03
C SER A 70 10.37 -1.22 35.41
N THR A 71 10.57 -2.30 36.16
CA THR A 71 9.99 -2.49 37.50
C THR A 71 10.98 -2.22 38.62
N GLY A 72 12.16 -1.68 38.30
CA GLY A 72 13.30 -1.54 39.21
C GLY A 72 13.41 -0.19 39.92
N ASP A 73 14.59 0.37 39.85
CA ASP A 73 14.97 1.58 40.58
C ASP A 73 14.31 2.85 40.03
N SER A 74 14.29 3.91 40.84
CA SER A 74 13.70 5.20 40.48
C SER A 74 14.23 5.80 39.15
N LEU A 75 15.50 5.50 38.82
CA LEU A 75 16.13 5.94 37.59
C LEU A 75 15.57 5.21 36.36
N GLU A 76 15.29 3.89 36.45
CA GLU A 76 14.69 3.11 35.37
C GLU A 76 13.30 3.61 35.03
N TRP A 77 12.49 3.92 36.05
CA TRP A 77 11.17 4.51 35.87
C TRP A 77 11.23 5.88 35.18
N ALA A 78 12.21 6.70 35.50
CA ALA A 78 12.40 8.02 34.88
C ALA A 78 12.81 7.89 33.39
N LEU A 79 13.56 6.84 33.04
CA LEU A 79 14.02 6.59 31.65
C LEU A 79 13.04 5.78 30.80
N ALA A 80 12.09 5.06 31.41
CA ALA A 80 11.13 4.23 30.72
C ALA A 80 10.33 4.96 29.62
N PRO A 81 9.83 6.20 29.83
CA PRO A 81 9.16 6.96 28.78
C PRO A 81 10.05 7.24 27.58
N ILE A 82 11.33 7.55 27.81
CA ILE A 82 12.30 7.84 26.75
C ILE A 82 12.52 6.57 25.89
N GLY A 83 12.71 5.43 26.55
CA GLY A 83 12.83 4.14 25.89
C GLY A 83 11.58 3.78 25.04
N PHE A 84 10.40 4.02 25.59
CA PHE A 84 9.13 3.85 24.88
C PHE A 84 9.09 4.70 23.62
N PHE A 85 9.30 6.01 23.73
CA PHE A 85 9.24 6.91 22.57
C PHE A 85 10.27 6.59 21.51
N LEU A 86 11.51 6.26 21.88
CA LEU A 86 12.55 5.88 20.91
C LEU A 86 12.18 4.61 20.15
N THR A 87 11.66 3.60 20.86
CA THR A 87 11.25 2.35 20.26
C THR A 87 10.07 2.55 19.32
N VAL A 88 9.02 3.21 19.78
CA VAL A 88 7.82 3.49 18.97
C VAL A 88 8.17 4.36 17.77
N ALA A 89 8.96 5.42 17.95
CA ALA A 89 9.36 6.31 16.87
C ALA A 89 10.15 5.59 15.77
N MET A 90 11.07 4.69 16.13
CA MET A 90 11.85 3.92 15.16
C MET A 90 10.94 3.05 14.26
N PHE A 91 10.04 2.29 14.86
CA PHE A 91 9.11 1.43 14.12
C PHE A 91 8.05 2.24 13.36
N TYR A 92 7.61 3.38 13.93
CA TYR A 92 6.64 4.27 13.29
C TYR A 92 7.21 4.95 12.05
N ILE A 93 8.48 5.38 12.08
CA ILE A 93 9.15 5.95 10.90
C ILE A 93 9.22 4.91 9.79
N LEU A 94 9.66 3.68 10.09
CA LEU A 94 9.76 2.60 9.10
C LEU A 94 8.38 2.20 8.56
N GLY A 95 7.42 1.94 9.44
CA GLY A 95 6.05 1.59 9.07
C GLY A 95 5.32 2.73 8.36
N GLY A 96 5.54 3.98 8.80
CA GLY A 96 4.99 5.18 8.19
C GLY A 96 5.47 5.40 6.76
N ILE A 97 6.75 5.23 6.48
CA ILE A 97 7.31 5.31 5.12
C ILE A 97 6.63 4.27 4.22
N MET A 98 6.51 3.02 4.68
CA MET A 98 5.83 1.96 3.94
C MET A 98 4.36 2.30 3.65
N ASN A 99 3.65 2.82 4.64
CA ASN A 99 2.26 3.23 4.52
C ASN A 99 2.09 4.42 3.55
N ILE A 100 3.00 5.41 3.58
CA ILE A 100 2.97 6.55 2.65
C ILE A 100 3.19 6.07 1.21
N ILE A 101 4.18 5.20 0.98
CA ILE A 101 4.42 4.61 -0.34
C ILE A 101 3.19 3.83 -0.80
N GLY A 102 2.60 3.01 0.08
CA GLY A 102 1.38 2.26 -0.19
C GLY A 102 0.19 3.17 -0.55
N LEU A 103 0.01 4.29 0.13
CA LEU A 103 -1.00 5.32 -0.19
C LEU A 103 -0.81 5.91 -1.59
N VAL A 104 0.43 6.29 -1.93
CA VAL A 104 0.76 6.85 -3.24
C VAL A 104 0.47 5.84 -4.35
N LEU A 105 0.90 4.58 -4.18
CA LEU A 105 0.65 3.50 -5.13
C LEU A 105 -0.85 3.20 -5.28
N GLY A 106 -1.59 3.17 -4.17
CA GLY A 106 -3.04 2.98 -4.17
C GLY A 106 -3.78 4.09 -4.93
N LYS A 107 -3.42 5.35 -4.69
CA LYS A 107 -3.99 6.51 -5.42
C LYS A 107 -3.62 6.48 -6.90
N ALA A 108 -2.37 6.17 -7.25
CA ALA A 108 -1.93 6.05 -8.64
C ALA A 108 -2.64 4.92 -9.36
N GLY A 109 -2.81 3.77 -8.71
CA GLY A 109 -3.56 2.63 -9.24
C GLY A 109 -5.02 2.98 -9.47
N ARG A 110 -5.67 3.66 -8.52
CA ARG A 110 -7.07 4.07 -8.64
C ARG A 110 -7.32 5.05 -9.80
N LYS A 111 -6.40 6.01 -10.03
CA LYS A 111 -6.52 6.93 -11.17
C LYS A 111 -6.42 6.23 -12.54
N ARG A 112 -5.74 5.09 -12.61
CA ARG A 112 -5.54 4.30 -13.84
C ARG A 112 -6.51 3.13 -13.95
N ALA A 113 -7.41 2.96 -12.99
CA ALA A 113 -8.36 1.87 -12.94
C ALA A 113 -9.48 2.10 -13.97
N GLN A 114 -9.54 1.26 -14.97
CA GLN A 114 -10.65 1.19 -15.93
C GLN A 114 -11.72 0.19 -15.47
N ASP A 115 -11.33 -0.82 -14.68
CA ASP A 115 -12.21 -1.83 -14.10
C ASP A 115 -12.65 -1.41 -12.69
N PRO A 116 -13.96 -1.41 -12.38
CA PRO A 116 -14.49 -1.07 -11.05
C PRO A 116 -14.00 -2.04 -9.95
N ARG A 117 -13.69 -3.30 -10.27
CA ARG A 117 -13.12 -4.27 -9.33
C ARG A 117 -11.70 -3.86 -8.92
N TYR A 118 -10.89 -3.43 -9.88
CA TYR A 118 -9.54 -2.95 -9.63
C TYR A 118 -9.56 -1.64 -8.83
N ALA A 119 -10.47 -0.72 -9.14
CA ALA A 119 -10.65 0.51 -8.38
C ALA A 119 -11.00 0.23 -6.90
N LYS A 120 -11.85 -0.76 -6.63
CA LYS A 120 -12.18 -1.20 -5.25
C LYS A 120 -10.95 -1.77 -4.53
N ALA A 121 -10.16 -2.62 -5.18
CA ALA A 121 -8.94 -3.18 -4.61
C ALA A 121 -7.92 -2.08 -4.25
N CYS A 122 -7.72 -1.07 -5.11
CA CYS A 122 -6.89 0.10 -4.79
C CYS A 122 -7.43 0.90 -3.60
N THR A 123 -8.76 1.03 -3.49
CA THR A 123 -9.40 1.72 -2.35
C THR A 123 -9.15 0.98 -1.05
N VAL A 124 -9.24 -0.35 -1.03
CA VAL A 124 -8.89 -1.17 0.15
C VAL A 124 -7.43 -0.95 0.54
N GLY A 125 -6.50 -0.96 -0.43
CA GLY A 125 -5.09 -0.65 -0.17
C GLY A 125 -4.88 0.73 0.43
N ILE A 126 -5.61 1.76 -0.03
CA ILE A 126 -5.55 3.12 0.53
C ILE A 126 -6.01 3.11 2.01
N TRP A 127 -7.12 2.45 2.32
CA TRP A 127 -7.64 2.39 3.69
C TRP A 127 -6.70 1.62 4.62
N LEU A 128 -6.15 0.48 4.17
CA LEU A 128 -5.16 -0.30 4.92
C LEU A 128 -3.89 0.47 5.27
N ASN A 129 -3.53 1.47 4.46
CA ASN A 129 -2.39 2.33 4.76
C ASN A 129 -2.78 3.56 5.61
N ALA A 130 -3.96 4.14 5.39
CA ALA A 130 -4.39 5.36 6.07
C ALA A 130 -4.84 5.12 7.52
N VAL A 131 -5.63 4.07 7.75
CA VAL A 131 -6.21 3.79 9.07
C VAL A 131 -5.14 3.56 10.14
N PRO A 132 -4.13 2.71 9.93
CA PRO A 132 -3.06 2.54 10.92
C PRO A 132 -2.31 3.84 11.22
N MET A 133 -2.00 4.65 10.21
CA MET A 133 -1.33 5.94 10.43
C MET A 133 -2.14 6.86 11.35
N ILE A 134 -3.46 6.94 11.15
CA ILE A 134 -4.33 7.76 11.99
C ILE A 134 -4.40 7.20 13.40
N VAL A 135 -4.58 5.89 13.55
CA VAL A 135 -4.67 5.23 14.86
C VAL A 135 -3.37 5.45 15.67
N PHE A 136 -2.22 5.28 15.05
CA PHE A 136 -0.95 5.49 15.74
C PHE A 136 -0.70 6.95 16.08
N LEU A 137 -1.04 7.89 15.19
CA LEU A 137 -0.94 9.32 15.49
C LEU A 137 -1.81 9.70 16.71
N VAL A 138 -3.03 9.18 16.78
CA VAL A 138 -3.93 9.40 17.92
C VAL A 138 -3.35 8.78 19.19
N ALA A 139 -2.81 7.57 19.12
CA ALA A 139 -2.18 6.90 20.26
C ALA A 139 -0.96 7.68 20.78
N GLU A 140 -0.12 8.23 19.91
CA GLU A 140 1.00 9.09 20.30
C GLU A 140 0.53 10.37 20.99
N ILE A 141 -0.48 11.05 20.45
CA ILE A 141 -1.04 12.24 21.08
C ILE A 141 -1.54 11.91 22.48
N PHE A 142 -2.26 10.81 22.66
CA PHE A 142 -2.73 10.39 23.99
C PHE A 142 -1.58 10.08 24.93
N ALA A 143 -0.52 9.40 24.46
CA ALA A 143 0.66 9.10 25.28
C ALA A 143 1.38 10.39 25.74
N VAL A 144 1.52 11.37 24.84
CA VAL A 144 2.13 12.67 25.18
C VAL A 144 1.26 13.43 26.20
N LEU A 145 -0.05 13.49 26.00
CA LEU A 145 -0.98 14.15 26.92
C LEU A 145 -0.96 13.49 28.31
N TRP A 146 -0.90 12.15 28.34
CA TRP A 146 -0.79 11.40 29.60
C TRP A 146 0.50 11.72 30.34
N LEU A 147 1.63 11.78 29.64
CA LEU A 147 2.93 12.17 30.22
C LEU A 147 2.93 13.59 30.79
N ILE A 148 2.30 14.55 30.10
CA ILE A 148 2.20 15.93 30.57
C ILE A 148 1.27 16.04 31.79
N GLY A 149 0.20 15.25 31.82
CA GLY A 149 -0.76 15.27 32.93
C GLY A 149 -0.34 14.45 34.17
N ALA A 150 0.68 13.60 34.03
CA ALA A 150 1.21 12.78 35.13
C ALA A 150 2.32 13.48 35.92
N ASN A 151 2.83 14.63 35.45
CA ASN A 151 3.77 15.51 36.13
C ASN A 151 3.03 16.66 36.80
#